data_fbcaa108708f554399d5fe9bfd0a14b8
#
_entry.id   fbcaa108708f554399d5fe9bfd0a14b8
#
_cell.length_a   1.000
_cell.length_b   1.000
_cell.length_c   1.000
_cell.angle_alpha   90.00
_cell.angle_beta   90.00
_cell.angle_gamma   90.00
#
_symmetry.space_group_name_H-M   'P 1'
#
loop_
_entity.id
_entity.type
_entity.pdbx_description
1 polymer ?
#
loop_
_entity_poly.entity_id
_entity_poly.type
_entity_poly.pdbx_seq_one_letter_code
_entity_poly.pdbx_strand_id
1 'polypeptide(L)' 'MHARYDSREVSQPARDAFMRRFLREVDPDQSLPEEERARRAEYAKKAYFTRLALRSAQVRAARKAG' A
#
# COMPACT_ATOMS: atom_id res chain seq x y z
N MET A 1 -17.01 15.72 -17.85
CA MET A 1 -16.82 15.38 -17.48
C MET A 1 -16.69 14.78 -16.78
N HIS A 2 -16.42 14.47 -16.86
CA HIS A 2 -16.17 13.92 -16.22
C HIS A 2 -15.72 13.25 -15.72
N ALA A 3 -15.75 13.18 -15.55
CA ALA A 3 -15.21 12.64 -15.10
C ALA A 3 -14.69 11.94 -15.05
N ARG A 4 -14.52 11.93 -15.22
CA ARG A 4 -13.92 11.33 -15.16
C ARG A 4 -13.07 10.73 -14.83
N TYR A 5 -13.39 11.24 -14.28
CA TYR A 5 -12.27 10.38 -14.41
C TYR A 5 -12.58 9.03 -13.80
N ASP A 6 -12.04 8.01 -14.44
CA ASP A 6 -12.27 6.66 -13.98
C ASP A 6 -11.21 6.32 -12.95
N SER A 7 -11.59 6.22 -11.70
CA SER A 7 -10.62 5.96 -10.64
C SER A 7 -9.97 4.60 -10.80
N ARG A 8 -10.64 3.68 -11.48
CA ARG A 8 -10.06 2.37 -11.73
C ARG A 8 -8.86 2.45 -12.64
N GLU A 9 -8.99 3.20 -13.72
CA GLU A 9 -7.90 3.35 -14.66
C GLU A 9 -6.73 4.08 -14.04
N VAL A 10 -7.02 5.10 -13.28
CA VAL A 10 -5.97 5.87 -12.64
C VAL A 10 -5.26 5.05 -11.58
N SER A 11 -6.01 4.24 -10.84
CA SER A 11 -5.41 3.51 -9.74
C SER A 11 -4.62 2.28 -10.20
N GLN A 12 -4.84 1.81 -11.43
CA GLN A 12 -4.11 0.63 -11.90
C GLN A 12 -2.60 0.85 -11.93
N PRO A 13 -2.09 1.87 -12.62
CA PRO A 13 -0.64 2.11 -12.61
C PRO A 13 -0.14 2.49 -11.23
N ALA A 14 -0.94 3.20 -10.45
CA ALA A 14 -0.56 3.56 -9.10
C ALA A 14 -0.44 2.33 -8.23
N ARG A 15 -1.34 1.38 -8.39
CA ARG A 15 -1.29 0.13 -7.67
C ARG A 15 -0.03 -0.66 -8.02
N ASP A 16 0.27 -0.72 -9.30
CA ASP A 16 1.45 -1.46 -9.75
C ASP A 16 2.71 -0.84 -9.17
N ALA A 17 2.80 0.46 -9.19
CA ALA A 17 3.94 1.15 -8.62
C ALA A 17 4.04 0.91 -7.12
N PHE A 18 2.89 0.92 -6.46
CA PHE A 18 2.80 0.69 -5.03
C PHE A 18 3.28 -0.72 -4.68
N MET A 19 2.78 -1.71 -5.41
CA MET A 19 3.17 -3.09 -5.17
C MET A 19 4.65 -3.31 -5.49
N ARG A 20 5.14 -2.65 -6.52
CA ARG A 20 6.54 -2.75 -6.89
C ARG A 20 7.42 -2.28 -5.75
N ARG A 21 6.99 -1.25 -5.07
CA ARG A 21 7.70 -0.73 -3.93
C ARG A 21 7.83 -1.78 -2.82
N PHE A 22 6.75 -2.47 -2.52
CA PHE A 22 6.78 -3.50 -1.49
C PHE A 22 7.59 -4.70 -1.93
N LEU A 23 7.50 -5.06 -3.20
CA LEU A 23 8.30 -6.16 -3.71
C LEU A 23 9.79 -5.86 -3.54
N ARG A 24 10.16 -4.62 -3.81
CA ARG A 24 11.56 -4.22 -3.67
C ARG A 24 11.98 -4.20 -2.21
N GLU A 25 11.08 -3.82 -1.33
CA GLU A 25 11.38 -3.77 0.09
C GLU A 25 11.63 -5.16 0.67
N VAL A 26 10.80 -6.11 0.31
CA VAL A 26 10.92 -7.45 0.88
C VAL A 26 11.99 -8.28 0.19
N ASP A 27 12.36 -7.92 -1.02
CA ASP A 27 13.33 -8.70 -1.78
C ASP A 27 14.15 -7.79 -2.70
N PRO A 28 15.01 -6.95 -2.11
CA PRO A 28 15.80 -6.02 -2.93
C PRO A 28 16.74 -6.72 -3.89
N ASP A 29 17.20 -7.89 -3.55
CA ASP A 29 18.14 -8.64 -4.38
C ASP A 29 17.45 -9.57 -5.36
N GLN A 30 16.12 -9.66 -5.27
CA GLN A 30 15.35 -10.57 -6.10
C GLN A 30 15.85 -12.00 -5.98
N SER A 31 16.16 -12.38 -4.76
CA SER A 31 16.66 -13.72 -4.48
C SER A 31 15.57 -14.68 -4.07
N LEU A 32 14.38 -14.21 -3.79
CA LEU A 32 13.28 -15.05 -3.40
C LEU A 32 12.50 -15.52 -4.63
N PRO A 33 11.89 -16.71 -4.56
CA PRO A 33 10.97 -17.11 -5.62
C PRO A 33 9.83 -16.12 -5.75
N GLU A 34 9.25 -16.06 -6.94
CA GLU A 34 8.22 -15.09 -7.23
C GLU A 34 7.03 -15.23 -6.29
N GLU A 35 6.64 -16.46 -6.01
CA GLU A 35 5.51 -16.71 -5.12
C GLU A 35 5.79 -16.20 -3.72
N GLU A 36 6.96 -16.50 -3.23
CA GLU A 36 7.33 -16.09 -1.89
C GLU A 36 7.45 -14.56 -1.79
N ARG A 37 8.02 -13.96 -2.83
CA ARG A 37 8.16 -12.51 -2.86
C ARG A 37 6.81 -11.83 -2.87
N ALA A 38 5.87 -12.35 -3.66
CA ALA A 38 4.53 -11.79 -3.72
C ALA A 38 3.82 -11.90 -2.38
N ARG A 39 3.98 -13.03 -1.71
CA ARG A 39 3.35 -13.24 -0.42
C ARG A 39 3.88 -12.28 0.62
N ARG A 40 5.18 -12.08 0.64
CA ARG A 40 5.80 -11.17 1.59
C ARG A 40 5.41 -9.73 1.29
N ALA A 41 5.29 -9.39 0.01
CA ALA A 41 4.86 -8.06 -0.37
C ALA A 41 3.43 -7.79 0.08
N GLU A 42 2.56 -8.79 -0.04
CA GLU A 42 1.19 -8.66 0.45
C GLU A 42 1.15 -8.45 1.95
N TYR A 43 1.99 -9.16 2.65
CA TYR A 43 2.09 -9.00 4.09
C TYR A 43 2.53 -7.60 4.46
N ALA A 44 3.56 -7.12 3.78
CA ALA A 44 4.08 -5.79 4.05
C ALA A 44 3.04 -4.73 3.73
N LYS A 45 2.27 -4.94 2.67
CA LYS A 45 1.22 -4.02 2.29
C LYS A 45 0.14 -3.96 3.38
N LYS A 46 -0.26 -5.10 3.88
CA LYS A 46 -1.25 -5.17 4.94
C LYS A 46 -0.77 -4.44 6.19
N ALA A 47 0.48 -4.67 6.56
CA ALA A 47 1.05 -4.02 7.72
C ALA A 47 1.09 -2.51 7.52
N TYR A 48 1.41 -2.07 6.32
CA TYR A 48 1.45 -0.67 6.00
C TYR A 48 0.07 -0.02 6.17
N PHE A 49 -0.95 -0.65 5.63
CA PHE A 49 -2.29 -0.11 5.73
C PHE A 49 -2.83 -0.14 7.15
N THR A 50 -2.49 -1.18 7.89
CA THR A 50 -2.87 -1.24 9.30
C THR A 50 -2.26 -0.08 10.08
N ARG A 51 -0.98 0.19 9.80
CA ARG A 51 -0.28 1.28 10.45
C ARG A 51 -0.91 2.62 10.10
N LEU A 52 -1.25 2.78 8.83
CA LEU A 52 -1.91 4.00 8.38
C LEU A 52 -3.25 4.21 9.06
N ALA A 53 -4.02 3.15 9.17
CA ALA A 53 -5.32 3.23 9.82
C ALA A 53 -5.18 3.61 11.27
N LEU A 54 -4.22 3.01 11.96
CA LEU A 54 -3.97 3.34 13.35
C LEU A 54 -3.56 4.79 13.51
N ARG A 55 -2.70 5.25 12.63
CA ARG A 55 -2.23 6.62 12.68
C ARG A 55 -3.38 7.59 12.45
N SER A 56 -4.23 7.28 11.48
CA SER A 56 -5.40 8.11 11.20
C SER A 56 -6.33 8.18 12.40
N ALA A 57 -6.54 7.03 13.04
CA ALA A 57 -7.38 6.97 14.20
C ALA A 57 -6.81 7.80 15.35
N GLN A 58 -5.50 7.72 15.53
CA GLN A 58 -4.82 8.48 16.57
C GLN A 58 -4.92 9.98 16.33
N VAL A 59 -4.76 10.38 15.08
CA VAL A 59 -4.86 11.80 14.73
C VAL A 59 -6.27 12.30 14.99
N ARG A 60 -7.26 11.52 14.59
CA ARG A 60 -8.65 11.92 14.83
C ARG A 60 -8.97 11.99 16.30
N ALA A 61 -8.46 11.05 17.07
CA ALA A 61 -8.71 11.05 18.52
C ALA A 61 -8.06 12.25 19.17
N ALA A 62 -6.86 12.59 18.75
CA ALA A 62 -6.16 13.75 19.28
C ALA A 62 -6.91 15.03 18.93
N ARG A 63 -7.42 15.12 17.73
CA ARG A 63 -8.18 16.27 17.29
C ARG A 63 -9.45 16.41 18.10
N LYS A 64 -10.11 15.30 18.34
CA LYS A 64 -11.34 15.30 19.07
C LYS A 64 -11.12 15.69 20.52
N ALA A 65 -10.02 15.23 21.07
CA ALA A 65 -9.70 15.53 22.46
C ALA A 65 -9.32 16.99 22.64
N GLY A 66 -8.72 17.57 21.63
CA GLY A 66 -8.35 18.95 21.66
C GLY A 66 -9.49 19.84 21.27
#